data_26b6292aa648d65455f0cf4470c77bb4
#
_entry.id   26b6292aa648d65455f0cf4470c77bb4
#
_cell.length_a   1.000
_cell.length_b   1.000
_cell.length_c   1.000
_cell.angle_alpha   90.00
_cell.angle_beta   90.00
_cell.angle_gamma   90.00
#
_symmetry.space_group_name_H-M   'P 1'
#
loop_
_entity.id
_entity.type
_entity.pdbx_description
1 polymer ?
#
loop_
_entity_poly.entity_id
_entity_poly.type
_entity_poly.pdbx_seq_one_letter_code
_entity_poly.pdbx_strand_id
1 'polypeptide(L)'
;VAHIKKFTDKPVVCAGKMDIKFAAEQIKAGKIDALGIARQNLVDPEWVTKILEDREDEIKPCIRCHHACFNFAKSKHTANTQPLFDSLQLARCALTPQTMQHNKYKIVPTNNPKKVAIVGAGFGGLEAALVLKKRGHNPVVFEKDDKMFGLYNTASAMSFKDADKQLMKWYERELKKWDIDVRLNTEIKDINALLKSYDDVIVSIGTFPKAIN
;
A
#
# COMPACT_ATOMS: atom_id res chain seq x y z
N VAL A 1 -11.15 -25.32 10.26
CA VAL A 1 -9.90 -25.58 11.04
C VAL A 1 -10.25 -25.94 12.47
N ALA A 2 -11.08 -25.16 13.17
CA ALA A 2 -11.49 -25.44 14.55
C ALA A 2 -12.02 -26.88 14.79
N HIS A 3 -12.63 -27.48 13.78
CA HIS A 3 -13.10 -28.87 13.87
C HIS A 3 -11.96 -29.89 14.07
N ILE A 4 -10.79 -29.62 13.46
CA ILE A 4 -9.61 -30.52 13.57
C ILE A 4 -9.11 -30.62 15.01
N LYS A 5 -9.24 -29.55 15.79
CA LYS A 5 -8.81 -29.50 17.20
C LYS A 5 -9.49 -30.60 18.07
N LYS A 6 -10.64 -31.08 17.62
CA LYS A 6 -11.35 -32.17 18.32
C LYS A 6 -10.70 -33.58 18.17
N PHE A 7 -9.78 -33.70 17.19
CA PHE A 7 -9.18 -34.98 16.80
C PHE A 7 -7.66 -35.03 17.02
N THR A 8 -7.08 -33.98 17.60
CA THR A 8 -5.64 -33.91 17.83
C THR A 8 -5.31 -33.07 19.06
N ASP A 9 -4.31 -33.51 19.80
CA ASP A 9 -3.64 -32.79 20.88
C ASP A 9 -2.50 -31.91 20.41
N LYS A 10 -2.16 -32.02 19.11
CA LYS A 10 -1.11 -31.21 18.50
C LYS A 10 -1.56 -29.76 18.31
N PRO A 11 -0.61 -28.80 18.32
CA PRO A 11 -0.92 -27.40 17.99
C PRO A 11 -1.54 -27.25 16.59
N VAL A 12 -2.66 -26.54 16.52
CA VAL A 12 -3.36 -26.25 15.26
C VAL A 12 -3.13 -24.80 14.88
N VAL A 13 -2.31 -24.59 13.85
CA VAL A 13 -2.02 -23.26 13.29
C VAL A 13 -2.92 -23.03 12.09
N CYS A 14 -3.77 -22.01 12.16
CA CYS A 14 -4.64 -21.63 11.07
C CYS A 14 -3.95 -20.58 10.19
N ALA A 15 -3.89 -20.82 8.88
CA ALA A 15 -3.40 -19.86 7.92
C ALA A 15 -4.46 -19.51 6.87
N GLY A 16 -4.37 -18.33 6.32
CA GLY A 16 -5.30 -17.85 5.29
C GLY A 16 -5.75 -16.42 5.55
N LYS A 17 -6.81 -16.01 4.90
CA LYS A 17 -7.37 -14.66 4.89
C LYS A 17 -8.11 -14.31 6.22
N MET A 18 -7.54 -14.64 7.36
CA MET A 18 -8.18 -14.43 8.65
C MET A 18 -7.95 -13.02 9.16
N ASP A 19 -9.00 -12.41 9.65
CA ASP A 19 -8.92 -11.15 10.38
C ASP A 19 -8.21 -11.37 11.72
N ILE A 20 -7.39 -10.41 12.15
CA ILE A 20 -6.52 -10.55 13.32
C ILE A 20 -7.35 -10.61 14.61
N LYS A 21 -8.36 -9.75 14.75
CA LYS A 21 -9.23 -9.74 15.94
C LYS A 21 -10.03 -11.02 16.04
N PHE A 22 -10.61 -11.46 14.92
CA PHE A 22 -11.29 -12.75 14.86
C PHE A 22 -10.35 -13.90 15.22
N ALA A 23 -9.11 -13.91 14.72
CA ALA A 23 -8.12 -14.93 15.06
C ALA A 23 -7.81 -14.95 16.56
N ALA A 24 -7.61 -13.80 17.18
CA ALA A 24 -7.37 -13.67 18.61
C ALA A 24 -8.53 -14.24 19.44
N GLU A 25 -9.78 -13.98 19.04
CA GLU A 25 -10.97 -14.56 19.67
C GLU A 25 -11.00 -16.10 19.53
N GLN A 26 -10.64 -16.64 18.36
CA GLN A 26 -10.59 -18.09 18.15
C GLN A 26 -9.48 -18.76 18.97
N ILE A 27 -8.33 -18.10 19.15
CA ILE A 27 -7.24 -18.57 20.03
C ILE A 27 -7.73 -18.56 21.49
N LYS A 28 -8.29 -17.45 21.94
CA LYS A 28 -8.84 -17.29 23.29
C LYS A 28 -9.93 -18.35 23.60
N ALA A 29 -10.72 -18.72 22.60
CA ALA A 29 -11.75 -19.75 22.70
C ALA A 29 -11.20 -21.18 22.58
N GLY A 30 -9.89 -21.40 22.49
CA GLY A 30 -9.25 -22.72 22.37
C GLY A 30 -9.57 -23.46 21.06
N LYS A 31 -10.07 -22.78 20.04
CA LYS A 31 -10.44 -23.37 18.75
C LYS A 31 -9.26 -23.54 17.79
N ILE A 32 -8.24 -22.72 17.94
CA ILE A 32 -6.93 -22.80 17.26
C ILE A 32 -5.85 -22.36 18.26
N ASP A 33 -4.61 -22.72 18.02
CA ASP A 33 -3.49 -22.38 18.91
C ASP A 33 -2.70 -21.16 18.41
N ALA A 34 -2.64 -20.96 17.08
CA ALA A 34 -1.93 -19.83 16.50
C ALA A 34 -2.48 -19.46 15.12
N LEU A 35 -2.13 -18.25 14.67
CA LEU A 35 -2.41 -17.73 13.35
C LEU A 35 -1.13 -17.66 12.53
N GLY A 36 -1.12 -18.30 11.35
CA GLY A 36 -0.06 -18.18 10.34
C GLY A 36 -0.34 -17.01 9.39
N ILE A 37 0.57 -16.06 9.31
CA ILE A 37 0.46 -14.89 8.44
C ILE A 37 1.67 -14.82 7.52
N ALA A 38 1.45 -14.62 6.20
CA ALA A 38 2.49 -14.44 5.22
C ALA A 38 2.42 -13.08 4.52
N ARG A 39 1.37 -12.84 3.73
CA ARG A 39 1.28 -11.64 2.87
C ARG A 39 1.18 -10.33 3.63
N GLN A 40 0.60 -10.31 4.82
CA GLN A 40 0.56 -9.13 5.67
C GLN A 40 1.97 -8.71 6.09
N ASN A 41 2.88 -9.65 6.38
CA ASN A 41 4.29 -9.37 6.66
C ASN A 41 5.03 -8.73 5.47
N LEU A 42 4.59 -9.05 4.24
CA LEU A 42 5.20 -8.47 3.03
C LEU A 42 4.78 -7.03 2.79
N VAL A 43 3.55 -6.66 3.14
CA VAL A 43 3.03 -5.31 2.92
C VAL A 43 3.37 -4.38 4.08
N ASP A 44 3.36 -4.90 5.30
CA ASP A 44 3.68 -4.15 6.51
C ASP A 44 4.43 -5.06 7.51
N PRO A 45 5.75 -5.06 7.49
CA PRO A 45 6.54 -5.92 8.39
C PRO A 45 6.40 -5.53 9.87
N GLU A 46 5.97 -4.30 10.17
CA GLU A 46 5.79 -3.79 11.54
C GLU A 46 4.38 -4.07 12.11
N TRP A 47 3.52 -4.78 11.39
CA TRP A 47 2.13 -4.96 11.79
C TRP A 47 1.95 -5.57 13.18
N VAL A 48 2.84 -6.50 13.60
CA VAL A 48 2.79 -7.08 14.95
C VAL A 48 3.14 -6.03 16.01
N THR A 49 4.20 -5.26 15.79
CA THR A 49 4.60 -4.15 16.66
C THR A 49 3.46 -3.14 16.82
N LYS A 50 2.81 -2.78 15.70
CA LYS A 50 1.66 -1.87 15.72
C LYS A 50 0.50 -2.39 16.56
N ILE A 51 0.22 -3.71 16.51
CA ILE A 51 -0.80 -4.32 17.37
C ILE A 51 -0.41 -4.24 18.84
N LEU A 52 0.85 -4.57 19.17
CA LEU A 52 1.35 -4.54 20.56
C LEU A 52 1.37 -3.12 21.15
N GLU A 53 1.38 -2.11 20.31
CA GLU A 53 1.39 -0.69 20.68
C GLU A 53 0.02 -0.01 20.49
N ASP A 54 -1.06 -0.79 20.34
CA ASP A 54 -2.44 -0.29 20.10
C ASP A 54 -2.57 0.68 18.91
N ARG A 55 -1.74 0.47 17.86
CA ARG A 55 -1.72 1.24 16.61
C ARG A 55 -2.24 0.46 15.40
N GLU A 56 -3.26 -0.37 15.60
CA GLU A 56 -3.80 -1.25 14.56
C GLU A 56 -4.30 -0.51 13.32
N ASP A 57 -4.80 0.70 13.50
CA ASP A 57 -5.27 1.57 12.43
C ASP A 57 -4.15 2.07 11.50
N GLU A 58 -2.89 2.02 11.95
CA GLU A 58 -1.72 2.33 11.14
C GLU A 58 -1.24 1.16 10.27
N ILE A 59 -1.81 -0.02 10.43
CA ILE A 59 -1.41 -1.20 9.66
C ILE A 59 -1.81 -1.02 8.18
N LYS A 60 -0.82 -1.03 7.28
CA LYS A 60 -1.08 -1.02 5.83
C LYS A 60 -1.69 -2.36 5.41
N PRO A 61 -2.93 -2.39 4.88
CA PRO A 61 -3.61 -3.65 4.61
C PRO A 61 -3.11 -4.34 3.34
N CYS A 62 -3.03 -5.66 3.35
CA CYS A 62 -2.82 -6.46 2.15
C CYS A 62 -4.11 -6.54 1.32
N ILE A 63 -4.12 -5.97 0.12
CA ILE A 63 -5.28 -5.99 -0.80
C ILE A 63 -5.47 -7.33 -1.54
N ARG A 64 -4.64 -8.31 -1.29
CA ARG A 64 -4.75 -9.67 -1.85
C ARG A 64 -4.68 -9.74 -3.38
N CYS A 65 -3.99 -8.78 -3.99
CA CYS A 65 -3.83 -8.71 -5.46
C CYS A 65 -2.99 -9.84 -6.06
N HIS A 66 -2.17 -10.52 -5.27
CA HIS A 66 -1.24 -11.60 -5.68
C HIS A 66 -0.26 -11.20 -6.81
N HIS A 67 -0.23 -9.93 -7.18
CA HIS A 67 0.49 -9.46 -8.36
C HIS A 67 2.00 -9.72 -8.27
N ALA A 68 2.64 -9.31 -7.19
CA ALA A 68 4.09 -9.37 -7.09
C ALA A 68 4.60 -10.39 -6.04
N CYS A 69 3.80 -10.77 -5.06
CA CYS A 69 4.20 -11.76 -4.06
C CYS A 69 4.09 -13.20 -4.60
N PHE A 70 2.94 -13.58 -5.14
CA PHE A 70 2.68 -14.95 -5.57
C PHE A 70 3.06 -15.19 -7.04
N ASN A 71 2.69 -14.29 -7.94
CA ASN A 71 3.00 -14.44 -9.37
C ASN A 71 4.49 -14.35 -9.64
N PHE A 72 5.20 -13.46 -8.97
CA PHE A 72 6.65 -13.31 -9.13
C PHE A 72 7.41 -14.55 -8.68
N ALA A 73 7.01 -15.16 -7.58
CA ALA A 73 7.61 -16.38 -7.07
C ALA A 73 7.38 -17.60 -7.99
N LYS A 74 6.32 -17.59 -8.80
CA LYS A 74 5.95 -18.67 -9.71
C LYS A 74 6.56 -18.56 -11.10
N SER A 75 7.00 -17.39 -11.53
CA SER A 75 7.42 -17.14 -12.93
C SER A 75 8.80 -17.72 -13.24
N LYS A 76 9.01 -18.99 -12.94
CA LYS A 76 10.22 -19.71 -13.31
C LYS A 76 10.43 -19.82 -14.84
N HIS A 77 9.41 -19.55 -15.65
CA HIS A 77 9.42 -19.84 -17.09
C HIS A 77 8.83 -18.75 -17.99
N THR A 78 8.23 -17.70 -17.44
CA THR A 78 7.84 -16.55 -18.25
C THR A 78 9.00 -15.58 -18.33
N ALA A 79 9.25 -15.05 -19.53
CA ALA A 79 10.25 -14.02 -19.77
C ALA A 79 10.01 -12.82 -18.85
N ASN A 80 10.58 -12.90 -17.68
CA ASN A 80 10.69 -11.75 -16.81
C ASN A 80 11.80 -10.90 -17.38
N THR A 81 11.45 -9.78 -17.97
CA THR A 81 12.40 -8.83 -18.57
C THR A 81 13.26 -8.11 -17.53
N GLN A 82 13.00 -8.35 -16.24
CA GLN A 82 13.83 -7.80 -15.17
C GLN A 82 15.09 -8.65 -14.96
N PRO A 83 16.25 -8.01 -14.73
CA PRO A 83 17.48 -8.72 -14.42
C PRO A 83 17.31 -9.66 -13.22
N LEU A 84 17.74 -10.91 -13.37
CA LEU A 84 17.59 -11.96 -12.35
C LEU A 84 18.19 -11.59 -10.99
N PHE A 85 19.27 -10.81 -10.96
CA PHE A 85 19.90 -10.34 -9.74
C PHE A 85 19.08 -9.26 -9.01
N ASP A 86 18.21 -8.55 -9.69
CA ASP A 86 17.31 -7.56 -9.06
C ASP A 86 16.11 -8.24 -8.38
N SER A 87 15.72 -9.41 -8.88
CA SER A 87 14.58 -10.14 -8.34
C SER A 87 14.99 -11.33 -7.48
N LEU A 88 16.10 -12.00 -7.75
CA LEU A 88 16.50 -13.29 -7.17
C LEU A 88 15.30 -14.26 -7.02
N GLN A 89 14.26 -14.09 -7.83
CA GLN A 89 12.95 -14.76 -7.70
C GLN A 89 12.28 -14.56 -6.32
N LEU A 90 12.66 -13.53 -5.58
CA LEU A 90 12.09 -13.21 -4.29
C LEU A 90 10.72 -12.54 -4.46
N ALA A 91 9.84 -12.78 -3.50
CA ALA A 91 8.55 -12.10 -3.46
C ALA A 91 8.71 -10.57 -3.43
N ARG A 92 7.79 -9.88 -4.09
CA ARG A 92 7.64 -8.42 -4.04
C ARG A 92 6.24 -8.08 -3.59
N CYS A 93 6.03 -6.85 -3.15
CA CYS A 93 4.70 -6.34 -2.88
C CYS A 93 4.38 -5.18 -3.82
N ALA A 94 3.18 -5.16 -4.40
CA ALA A 94 2.73 -4.06 -5.24
C ALA A 94 2.52 -2.76 -4.46
N LEU A 95 2.31 -2.86 -3.14
CA LEU A 95 2.05 -1.71 -2.25
C LEU A 95 3.28 -1.25 -1.48
N THR A 96 4.32 -2.09 -1.37
CA THR A 96 5.50 -1.83 -0.54
C THR A 96 6.77 -2.20 -1.31
N PRO A 97 7.37 -1.25 -2.03
CA PRO A 97 8.57 -1.48 -2.84
C PRO A 97 9.75 -2.04 -2.04
N GLN A 98 9.80 -1.75 -0.74
CA GLN A 98 10.86 -2.20 0.17
C GLN A 98 10.86 -3.72 0.38
N THR A 99 9.74 -4.41 0.10
CA THR A 99 9.64 -5.87 0.27
C THR A 99 10.75 -6.60 -0.46
N MET A 100 11.62 -7.29 0.30
CA MET A 100 12.85 -7.96 -0.19
C MET A 100 13.84 -7.04 -0.95
N GLN A 101 13.67 -5.70 -0.82
CA GLN A 101 14.52 -4.70 -1.46
C GLN A 101 14.80 -3.51 -0.54
N HIS A 102 14.91 -3.76 0.76
CA HIS A 102 15.03 -2.71 1.76
C HIS A 102 16.19 -1.74 1.49
N ASN A 103 17.35 -2.24 1.14
CA ASN A 103 18.53 -1.40 0.88
C ASN A 103 18.35 -0.49 -0.34
N LYS A 104 17.65 -0.97 -1.38
CA LYS A 104 17.41 -0.22 -2.62
C LYS A 104 16.37 0.89 -2.44
N TYR A 105 15.31 0.62 -1.69
CA TYR A 105 14.16 1.53 -1.54
C TYR A 105 14.02 2.10 -0.13
N LYS A 106 15.10 2.10 0.64
CA LYS A 106 15.13 2.73 1.96
C LYS A 106 14.76 4.21 1.85
N ILE A 107 13.78 4.63 2.64
CA ILE A 107 13.43 6.04 2.76
C ILE A 107 14.47 6.71 3.66
N VAL A 108 15.28 7.60 3.08
CA VAL A 108 16.33 8.32 3.78
C VAL A 108 15.97 9.80 3.81
N PRO A 109 16.01 10.45 4.99
CA PRO A 109 15.81 11.90 5.10
C PRO A 109 16.78 12.69 4.21
N THR A 110 16.33 13.82 3.69
CA THR A 110 17.15 14.73 2.89
C THR A 110 17.70 15.87 3.75
N ASN A 111 18.90 16.34 3.42
CA ASN A 111 19.47 17.57 3.99
C ASN A 111 19.10 18.82 3.15
N ASN A 112 18.41 18.64 2.03
CA ASN A 112 17.95 19.73 1.17
C ASN A 112 16.45 19.61 0.91
N PRO A 113 15.59 20.07 1.84
CA PRO A 113 14.15 20.07 1.69
C PRO A 113 13.71 20.89 0.48
N LYS A 114 12.76 20.35 -0.28
CA LYS A 114 12.18 21.01 -1.45
C LYS A 114 10.67 21.15 -1.29
N LYS A 115 10.11 22.17 -1.91
CA LYS A 115 8.67 22.33 -2.10
C LYS A 115 8.28 21.68 -3.41
N VAL A 116 7.53 20.60 -3.36
CA VAL A 116 7.21 19.77 -4.53
C VAL A 116 5.72 19.79 -4.82
N ALA A 117 5.34 20.19 -6.03
CA ALA A 117 3.98 20.06 -6.51
C ALA A 117 3.75 18.66 -7.10
N ILE A 118 2.60 18.06 -6.78
CA ILE A 118 2.17 16.76 -7.33
C ILE A 118 0.83 16.98 -8.01
N VAL A 119 0.76 16.70 -9.31
CA VAL A 119 -0.47 16.84 -10.10
C VAL A 119 -1.12 15.47 -10.25
N GLY A 120 -2.27 15.30 -9.62
CA GLY A 120 -3.06 14.07 -9.55
C GLY A 120 -2.98 13.36 -8.21
N ALA A 121 -4.13 13.16 -7.55
CA ALA A 121 -4.29 12.46 -6.28
C ALA A 121 -4.71 10.99 -6.46
N GLY A 122 -4.25 10.32 -7.51
CA GLY A 122 -4.25 8.87 -7.61
C GLY A 122 -3.22 8.23 -6.68
N PHE A 123 -3.19 6.89 -6.55
CA PHE A 123 -2.21 6.23 -5.67
C PHE A 123 -0.75 6.60 -5.95
N GLY A 124 -0.39 6.82 -7.22
CA GLY A 124 0.97 7.25 -7.57
C GLY A 124 1.34 8.58 -6.94
N GLY A 125 0.46 9.59 -7.04
CA GLY A 125 0.66 10.90 -6.45
C GLY A 125 0.63 10.89 -4.92
N LEU A 126 -0.31 10.15 -4.32
CA LEU A 126 -0.43 10.05 -2.87
C LEU A 126 0.77 9.31 -2.24
N GLU A 127 1.26 8.22 -2.86
CA GLU A 127 2.48 7.55 -2.38
C GLU A 127 3.71 8.43 -2.55
N ALA A 128 3.82 9.15 -3.67
CA ALA A 128 4.90 10.12 -3.86
C ALA A 128 4.89 11.21 -2.78
N ALA A 129 3.72 11.73 -2.42
CA ALA A 129 3.56 12.71 -1.36
C ALA A 129 4.01 12.17 0.01
N LEU A 130 3.57 10.95 0.37
CA LEU A 130 3.98 10.30 1.62
C LEU A 130 5.49 10.06 1.69
N VAL A 131 6.09 9.57 0.60
CA VAL A 131 7.53 9.31 0.55
C VAL A 131 8.32 10.63 0.63
N LEU A 132 7.91 11.66 -0.11
CA LEU A 132 8.54 12.99 -0.05
C LEU A 132 8.48 13.58 1.37
N LYS A 133 7.31 13.52 2.02
CA LYS A 133 7.14 14.02 3.38
C LYS A 133 8.02 13.26 4.38
N LYS A 134 8.06 11.92 4.30
CA LYS A 134 8.93 11.08 5.13
C LYS A 134 10.42 11.35 4.91
N ARG A 135 10.80 11.84 3.73
CA ARG A 135 12.14 12.30 3.42
C ARG A 135 12.43 13.73 3.87
N GLY A 136 11.44 14.47 4.37
CA GLY A 136 11.60 15.84 4.84
C GLY A 136 11.34 16.92 3.79
N HIS A 137 10.77 16.57 2.63
CA HIS A 137 10.30 17.56 1.65
C HIS A 137 8.90 18.10 2.02
N ASN A 138 8.46 19.15 1.32
CA ASN A 138 7.16 19.78 1.49
C ASN A 138 6.27 19.54 0.25
N PRO A 139 5.61 18.39 0.13
CA PRO A 139 4.72 18.08 -0.99
C PRO A 139 3.37 18.81 -0.85
N VAL A 140 2.82 19.24 -2.00
CA VAL A 140 1.43 19.69 -2.14
C VAL A 140 0.82 18.93 -3.31
N VAL A 141 -0.32 18.28 -3.08
CA VAL A 141 -1.02 17.49 -4.09
C VAL A 141 -2.19 18.32 -4.66
N PHE A 142 -2.30 18.37 -5.97
CA PHE A 142 -3.39 19.01 -6.69
C PHE A 142 -4.22 17.97 -7.43
N GLU A 143 -5.53 17.98 -7.23
CA GLU A 143 -6.47 17.09 -7.87
C GLU A 143 -7.63 17.89 -8.48
N LYS A 144 -7.93 17.61 -9.73
CA LYS A 144 -9.03 18.29 -10.45
C LYS A 144 -10.41 17.88 -9.98
N ASP A 145 -10.55 16.63 -9.52
CA ASP A 145 -11.81 16.08 -9.07
C ASP A 145 -12.09 16.45 -7.59
N ASP A 146 -13.31 16.20 -7.15
CA ASP A 146 -13.78 16.45 -5.79
C ASP A 146 -13.31 15.39 -4.76
N LYS A 147 -12.56 14.37 -5.21
CA LYS A 147 -12.10 13.25 -4.39
C LYS A 147 -10.78 12.67 -4.87
N MET A 148 -10.04 12.09 -3.93
CA MET A 148 -8.81 11.35 -4.19
C MET A 148 -9.06 10.00 -4.86
N PHE A 149 -7.98 9.28 -5.20
CA PHE A 149 -7.88 7.92 -5.70
C PHE A 149 -8.26 7.70 -7.18
N GLY A 150 -8.71 8.71 -7.91
CA GLY A 150 -8.97 8.64 -9.33
C GLY A 150 -9.78 7.39 -9.75
N LEU A 151 -9.31 6.64 -10.75
CA LEU A 151 -9.98 5.43 -11.25
C LEU A 151 -10.13 4.31 -10.21
N TYR A 152 -9.38 4.34 -9.13
CA TYR A 152 -9.49 3.31 -8.09
C TYR A 152 -10.81 3.38 -7.32
N ASN A 153 -11.46 4.53 -7.28
CA ASN A 153 -12.82 4.67 -6.75
C ASN A 153 -13.79 3.73 -7.46
N THR A 154 -13.71 3.66 -8.80
CA THR A 154 -14.52 2.74 -9.60
C THR A 154 -14.07 1.30 -9.43
N ALA A 155 -12.77 1.04 -9.45
CA ALA A 155 -12.22 -0.31 -9.31
C ALA A 155 -12.54 -0.96 -7.95
N SER A 156 -12.69 -0.16 -6.89
CA SER A 156 -13.00 -0.62 -5.53
C SER A 156 -14.49 -0.61 -5.18
N ALA A 157 -15.38 -0.17 -6.10
CA ALA A 157 -16.80 0.05 -5.81
C ALA A 157 -17.57 -1.22 -5.42
N MET A 158 -17.18 -2.38 -5.94
CA MET A 158 -17.86 -3.65 -5.68
C MET A 158 -17.83 -4.03 -4.20
N SER A 159 -18.91 -4.68 -3.72
CA SER A 159 -19.09 -5.06 -2.30
C SER A 159 -17.96 -5.95 -1.76
N PHE A 160 -17.46 -6.89 -2.58
CA PHE A 160 -16.38 -7.81 -2.19
C PHE A 160 -14.97 -7.19 -2.20
N LYS A 161 -14.83 -5.92 -2.54
CA LYS A 161 -13.56 -5.16 -2.60
C LYS A 161 -13.21 -4.47 -1.27
N ASP A 162 -13.51 -5.10 -0.13
CA ASP A 162 -13.29 -4.49 1.19
C ASP A 162 -11.84 -4.15 1.46
N ALA A 163 -10.90 -5.00 1.02
CA ALA A 163 -9.48 -4.75 1.23
C ALA A 163 -8.98 -3.52 0.47
N ASP A 164 -9.54 -3.26 -0.73
CA ASP A 164 -9.22 -2.07 -1.51
C ASP A 164 -9.75 -0.81 -0.82
N LYS A 165 -10.97 -0.86 -0.28
CA LYS A 165 -11.57 0.23 0.50
C LYS A 165 -10.78 0.49 1.81
N GLN A 166 -10.29 -0.56 2.47
CA GLN A 166 -9.42 -0.42 3.64
C GLN A 166 -8.10 0.26 3.29
N LEU A 167 -7.52 -0.03 2.12
CA LEU A 167 -6.31 0.65 1.65
C LEU A 167 -6.57 2.14 1.43
N MET A 168 -7.69 2.52 0.82
CA MET A 168 -8.04 3.94 0.65
C MET A 168 -8.13 4.66 1.99
N LYS A 169 -8.83 4.07 2.98
CA LYS A 169 -8.92 4.60 4.35
C LYS A 169 -7.55 4.71 5.04
N TRP A 170 -6.67 3.76 4.77
CA TRP A 170 -5.29 3.81 5.29
C TRP A 170 -4.55 5.03 4.73
N TYR A 171 -4.62 5.29 3.40
CA TYR A 171 -4.02 6.49 2.81
C TYR A 171 -4.61 7.77 3.38
N GLU A 172 -5.93 7.87 3.53
CA GLU A 172 -6.57 9.04 4.14
C GLU A 172 -6.01 9.34 5.53
N ARG A 173 -5.83 8.31 6.37
CA ARG A 173 -5.23 8.46 7.70
C ARG A 173 -3.76 8.87 7.63
N GLU A 174 -2.98 8.22 6.77
CA GLU A 174 -1.55 8.55 6.64
C GLU A 174 -1.34 9.99 6.13
N LEU A 175 -2.11 10.42 5.13
CA LEU A 175 -2.04 11.81 4.64
C LEU A 175 -2.34 12.81 5.75
N LYS A 176 -3.36 12.56 6.55
CA LYS A 176 -3.71 13.39 7.71
C LYS A 176 -2.62 13.35 8.78
N LYS A 177 -2.12 12.16 9.13
CA LYS A 177 -1.06 11.96 10.14
C LYS A 177 0.21 12.73 9.78
N TRP A 178 0.57 12.75 8.50
CA TRP A 178 1.75 13.43 7.99
C TRP A 178 1.49 14.88 7.59
N ASP A 179 0.31 15.42 7.82
CA ASP A 179 -0.09 16.79 7.47
C ASP A 179 0.29 17.13 6.02
N ILE A 180 -0.24 16.34 5.08
CA ILE A 180 -0.01 16.53 3.65
C ILE A 180 -1.13 17.38 3.07
N ASP A 181 -0.78 18.51 2.46
CA ASP A 181 -1.70 19.41 1.78
C ASP A 181 -2.22 18.78 0.48
N VAL A 182 -3.52 18.41 0.46
CA VAL A 182 -4.21 17.87 -0.71
C VAL A 182 -5.33 18.82 -1.12
N ARG A 183 -5.19 19.42 -2.29
CA ARG A 183 -6.11 20.43 -2.84
C ARG A 183 -6.98 19.80 -3.92
N LEU A 184 -8.20 19.42 -3.53
CA LEU A 184 -9.23 18.94 -4.44
C LEU A 184 -9.84 20.08 -5.26
N ASN A 185 -10.61 19.74 -6.29
CA ASN A 185 -11.24 20.72 -7.21
C ASN A 185 -10.25 21.73 -7.78
N THR A 186 -9.00 21.34 -7.97
CA THR A 186 -7.91 22.20 -8.41
C THR A 186 -7.23 21.61 -9.63
N GLU A 187 -7.70 21.99 -10.82
CA GLU A 187 -7.11 21.55 -12.09
C GLU A 187 -5.86 22.37 -12.43
N ILE A 188 -4.76 21.69 -12.70
CA ILE A 188 -3.51 22.30 -13.16
C ILE A 188 -3.45 22.19 -14.68
N LYS A 189 -3.61 23.34 -15.37
CA LYS A 189 -3.56 23.44 -16.83
C LYS A 189 -2.17 23.83 -17.36
N ASP A 190 -1.38 24.52 -16.55
CA ASP A 190 -0.03 24.95 -16.90
C ASP A 190 0.98 24.53 -15.83
N ILE A 191 1.79 23.53 -16.19
CA ILE A 191 2.86 23.01 -15.32
C ILE A 191 3.98 24.05 -15.14
N ASN A 192 4.26 24.88 -16.17
CA ASN A 192 5.30 25.89 -16.07
C ASN A 192 4.94 26.99 -15.06
N ALA A 193 3.65 27.24 -14.86
CA ALA A 193 3.20 28.13 -13.80
C ALA A 193 3.52 27.58 -12.39
N LEU A 194 3.43 26.28 -12.20
CA LEU A 194 3.81 25.63 -10.92
C LEU A 194 5.32 25.75 -10.65
N LEU A 195 6.16 25.59 -11.67
CA LEU A 195 7.62 25.70 -11.54
C LEU A 195 8.11 27.09 -11.10
N LYS A 196 7.26 28.12 -11.14
CA LYS A 196 7.58 29.43 -10.56
C LYS A 196 7.45 29.46 -9.02
N SER A 197 6.73 28.51 -8.43
CA SER A 197 6.39 28.50 -7.00
C SER A 197 6.82 27.22 -6.29
N TYR A 198 7.25 26.21 -7.02
CA TYR A 198 7.70 24.90 -6.53
C TYR A 198 9.05 24.56 -7.14
N ASP A 199 9.91 23.91 -6.37
CA ASP A 199 11.25 23.50 -6.80
C ASP A 199 11.20 22.37 -7.83
N ASP A 200 10.20 21.46 -7.68
CA ASP A 200 9.98 20.32 -8.59
C ASP A 200 8.48 20.08 -8.78
N VAL A 201 8.13 19.44 -9.90
CA VAL A 201 6.76 19.00 -10.19
C VAL A 201 6.75 17.53 -10.56
N ILE A 202 5.88 16.76 -9.90
CA ILE A 202 5.59 15.35 -10.23
C ILE A 202 4.23 15.29 -10.92
N VAL A 203 4.19 14.74 -12.14
CA VAL A 203 2.96 14.51 -12.90
C VAL A 203 2.48 13.09 -12.70
N SER A 204 1.29 12.91 -12.10
CA SER A 204 0.68 11.64 -11.72
C SER A 204 -0.80 11.57 -12.13
N ILE A 205 -1.12 12.04 -13.32
CA ILE A 205 -2.50 12.23 -13.83
C ILE A 205 -3.17 10.93 -14.27
N GLY A 206 -2.46 9.79 -14.23
CA GLY A 206 -3.00 8.48 -14.59
C GLY A 206 -3.26 8.30 -16.09
N THR A 207 -4.28 7.51 -16.40
CA THR A 207 -4.67 7.15 -17.77
C THR A 207 -6.18 7.25 -17.96
N PHE A 208 -6.61 7.39 -19.20
CA PHE A 208 -8.04 7.30 -19.56
C PHE A 208 -8.32 5.98 -20.26
N PRO A 209 -9.49 5.35 -20.00
CA PRO A 209 -9.93 4.18 -20.76
C PRO A 209 -10.03 4.52 -22.25
N LYS A 210 -9.45 3.67 -23.10
CA LYS A 210 -9.68 3.78 -24.55
C LYS A 210 -11.05 3.18 -24.87
N ALA A 211 -11.92 3.95 -25.50
CA ALA A 211 -13.17 3.42 -26.01
C ALA A 211 -12.86 2.36 -27.08
N ILE A 212 -13.46 1.19 -26.96
CA ILE A 212 -13.44 0.15 -27.99
C ILE A 212 -14.67 0.45 -28.85
N ASN A 213 -14.45 0.90 -30.09
CA ASN A 213 -15.51 1.05 -31.09
C ASN A 213 -15.83 -0.30 -31.70
#